data_4f9403f994cdc2baa23d6c7197517f8b
#
_entry.id   4f9403f994cdc2baa23d6c7197517f8b
#
_cell.length_a   1.000
_cell.length_b   1.000
_cell.length_c   1.000
_cell.angle_alpha   90.00
_cell.angle_beta   90.00
_cell.angle_gamma   90.00
#
_symmetry.space_group_name_H-M   'P 1'
#
loop_
_entity.id
_entity.type
_entity.pdbx_description
1 polymer ?
#
loop_
_entity_poly.entity_id
_entity_poly.type
_entity_poly.pdbx_seq_one_letter_code
_entity_poly.pdbx_strand_id
1 'polypeptide(L)'
;MHFITSPKKKKLVTPILKLVTWLNPKMPAIMIQIRHLLRMGRFAKLGNPQDLNEKILWMTLHTDTTEWSRLADKHEVREYIKECGLEDTLVRQYGLYKSMAEVDFCNLPNAFVLKPTHGSGDVVVVRDKTKADLEGIRKKIQDELDEFICSSAAELHYTRIPHRVVAEELLVNDDWSLQYSSTLIDYKIWCFNGKAKYIWVCMNRFVHNKDGAEVMTYDRDWYLQPIITQYFIDNKSEIWLLFLIAHSKR
;
A
#
# COMPACT_ATOMS: atom_id res chain seq x y z
N MET A 1 -7.98 6.57 -6.18
CA MET A 1 -9.05 7.12 -7.01
C MET A 1 -9.21 6.22 -8.24
N HIS A 2 -9.96 5.12 -8.07
CA HIS A 2 -10.35 4.28 -9.21
C HIS A 2 -11.48 4.98 -9.95
N PHE A 3 -11.15 5.60 -11.07
CA PHE A 3 -12.18 5.97 -12.04
C PHE A 3 -12.72 4.68 -12.68
N ILE A 4 -13.85 4.18 -12.18
CA ILE A 4 -14.65 3.19 -12.91
C ILE A 4 -15.25 3.95 -14.08
N THR A 5 -14.51 4.01 -15.16
CA THR A 5 -15.00 4.60 -16.41
C THR A 5 -15.68 3.52 -17.24
N SER A 6 -16.79 3.87 -17.87
CA SER A 6 -17.47 3.00 -18.85
C SER A 6 -16.46 2.48 -19.89
N PRO A 7 -16.72 1.31 -20.55
CA PRO A 7 -15.79 0.71 -21.51
C PRO A 7 -15.33 1.66 -22.64
N LYS A 8 -16.15 2.64 -23.01
CA LYS A 8 -15.79 3.67 -24.00
C LYS A 8 -14.79 4.70 -23.48
N LYS A 9 -14.80 5.03 -22.17
CA LYS A 9 -13.81 5.93 -21.56
C LYS A 9 -12.47 5.22 -21.34
N LYS A 10 -12.45 3.91 -21.05
CA LYS A 10 -11.20 3.13 -20.97
C LYS A 10 -10.37 3.21 -22.25
N LYS A 11 -10.99 3.14 -23.44
CA LYS A 11 -10.26 3.20 -24.72
C LYS A 11 -9.55 4.53 -24.98
N LEU A 12 -10.04 5.64 -24.45
CA LEU A 12 -9.44 6.98 -24.65
C LEU A 12 -8.37 7.31 -23.61
N VAL A 13 -8.52 6.80 -22.38
CA VAL A 13 -7.62 7.06 -21.25
C VAL A 13 -6.33 6.23 -21.35
N THR A 14 -6.39 5.03 -21.93
CA THR A 14 -5.25 4.11 -22.04
C THR A 14 -4.04 4.72 -22.77
N PRO A 15 -4.16 5.39 -23.94
CA PRO A 15 -2.99 5.97 -24.62
C PRO A 15 -2.40 7.16 -23.85
N ILE A 16 -3.24 7.97 -23.20
CA ILE A 16 -2.79 9.09 -22.37
C ILE A 16 -2.03 8.55 -21.15
N LEU A 17 -2.57 7.52 -20.51
CA LEU A 17 -1.92 6.88 -19.38
C LEU A 17 -0.57 6.27 -19.75
N LYS A 18 -0.48 5.59 -20.90
CA LYS A 18 0.78 5.06 -21.43
C LYS A 18 1.80 6.17 -21.73
N LEU A 19 1.36 7.29 -22.29
CA LEU A 19 2.22 8.44 -22.54
C LEU A 19 2.74 9.04 -21.22
N VAL A 20 1.87 9.22 -20.23
CA VAL A 20 2.23 9.71 -18.90
C VAL A 20 3.24 8.76 -18.24
N THR A 21 2.99 7.46 -18.28
CA THR A 21 3.86 6.42 -17.73
C THR A 21 5.25 6.44 -18.41
N TRP A 22 5.28 6.62 -19.73
CA TRP A 22 6.54 6.70 -20.49
C TRP A 22 7.32 8.00 -20.24
N LEU A 23 6.63 9.13 -20.05
CA LEU A 23 7.25 10.43 -19.76
C LEU A 23 7.77 10.54 -18.33
N ASN A 24 7.15 9.84 -17.39
CA ASN A 24 7.40 9.96 -15.96
C ASN A 24 8.87 9.80 -15.57
N PRO A 25 9.59 8.72 -15.96
CA PRO A 25 10.99 8.55 -15.61
C PRO A 25 11.92 9.53 -16.37
N LYS A 26 11.47 10.10 -17.48
CA LYS A 26 12.25 11.01 -18.32
C LYS A 26 12.17 12.47 -17.89
N MET A 27 11.01 12.85 -17.35
CA MET A 27 10.70 14.23 -16.96
C MET A 27 10.02 14.27 -15.57
N PRO A 28 10.60 13.65 -14.54
CA PRO A 28 9.92 13.43 -13.24
C PRO A 28 9.50 14.75 -12.58
N ALA A 29 10.32 15.78 -12.64
CA ALA A 29 9.98 17.08 -12.02
C ALA A 29 8.73 17.72 -12.64
N ILE A 30 8.59 17.65 -13.97
CA ILE A 30 7.41 18.19 -14.66
C ILE A 30 6.18 17.37 -14.32
N MET A 31 6.29 16.06 -14.33
CA MET A 31 5.17 15.18 -14.01
C MET A 31 4.71 15.34 -12.56
N ILE A 32 5.64 15.52 -11.63
CA ILE A 32 5.35 15.85 -10.23
C ILE A 32 4.55 17.15 -10.15
N GLN A 33 4.96 18.20 -10.86
CA GLN A 33 4.27 19.49 -10.84
C GLN A 33 2.85 19.38 -11.42
N ILE A 34 2.69 18.71 -12.55
CA ILE A 34 1.37 18.49 -13.16
C ILE A 34 0.45 17.72 -12.18
N ARG A 35 0.93 16.65 -11.59
CA ARG A 35 0.16 15.85 -10.65
C ARG A 35 -0.19 16.64 -9.39
N HIS A 36 0.74 17.38 -8.82
CA HIS A 36 0.50 18.20 -7.64
C HIS A 36 -0.55 19.27 -7.93
N LEU A 37 -0.46 19.92 -9.10
CA LEU A 37 -1.48 20.86 -9.55
C LEU A 37 -2.87 20.21 -9.66
N LEU A 38 -2.97 19.03 -10.26
CA LEU A 38 -4.25 18.31 -10.43
C LEU A 38 -4.86 17.83 -9.11
N ARG A 39 -4.02 17.53 -8.11
CA ARG A 39 -4.51 17.04 -6.80
C ARG A 39 -4.75 18.15 -5.79
N MET A 40 -3.86 19.13 -5.74
CA MET A 40 -3.82 20.15 -4.71
C MET A 40 -4.29 21.52 -5.21
N GLY A 41 -4.58 21.65 -6.51
CA GLY A 41 -4.97 22.93 -7.13
C GLY A 41 -3.83 23.96 -7.23
N ARG A 42 -2.59 23.58 -6.90
CA ARG A 42 -1.41 24.45 -6.94
C ARG A 42 -0.15 23.69 -7.33
N PHE A 43 0.86 24.38 -7.81
CA PHE A 43 2.19 23.79 -8.01
C PHE A 43 2.90 23.50 -6.68
N ALA A 44 3.73 22.44 -6.67
CA ALA A 44 4.58 22.12 -5.52
C ALA A 44 5.73 23.13 -5.39
N LYS A 45 5.99 23.60 -4.18
CA LYS A 45 7.09 24.54 -3.87
C LYS A 45 8.41 23.78 -3.68
N LEU A 46 8.88 23.11 -4.75
CA LEU A 46 10.07 22.23 -4.66
C LEU A 46 11.36 23.00 -4.36
N GLY A 47 11.46 24.30 -4.68
CA GLY A 47 12.63 25.11 -4.31
C GLY A 47 12.69 25.47 -2.82
N ASN A 48 11.54 25.44 -2.11
CA ASN A 48 11.43 25.68 -0.69
C ASN A 48 10.21 24.91 -0.13
N PRO A 49 10.32 23.60 0.08
CA PRO A 49 9.20 22.74 0.50
C PRO A 49 8.62 23.17 1.86
N GLN A 50 7.32 23.43 1.90
CA GLN A 50 6.63 23.95 3.09
C GLN A 50 5.89 22.86 3.84
N ASP A 51 5.40 21.82 3.16
CA ASP A 51 4.65 20.72 3.75
C ASP A 51 5.34 19.37 3.55
N LEU A 52 4.81 18.33 4.20
CA LEU A 52 5.37 16.98 4.15
C LEU A 52 5.39 16.41 2.73
N ASN A 53 4.32 16.62 1.96
CA ASN A 53 4.24 16.11 0.59
C ASN A 53 5.31 16.75 -0.29
N GLU A 54 5.48 18.06 -0.21
CA GLU A 54 6.51 18.78 -0.95
C GLU A 54 7.92 18.34 -0.56
N LYS A 55 8.17 18.05 0.73
CA LYS A 55 9.46 17.51 1.21
C LYS A 55 9.72 16.11 0.65
N ILE A 56 8.75 15.23 0.65
CA ILE A 56 8.87 13.89 0.05
C ILE A 56 9.14 13.99 -1.46
N LEU A 57 8.40 14.84 -2.17
CA LEU A 57 8.60 15.07 -3.59
C LEU A 57 9.99 15.65 -3.90
N TRP A 58 10.46 16.57 -3.06
CA TRP A 58 11.81 17.11 -3.17
C TRP A 58 12.87 16.01 -2.99
N MET A 59 12.73 15.20 -1.94
CA MET A 59 13.65 14.07 -1.68
C MET A 59 13.67 13.09 -2.85
N THR A 60 12.52 12.76 -3.43
CA THR A 60 12.42 11.89 -4.61
C THR A 60 13.28 12.37 -5.79
N LEU A 61 13.43 13.68 -5.95
CA LEU A 61 14.18 14.29 -7.06
C LEU A 61 15.65 14.55 -6.75
N HIS A 62 16.01 14.74 -5.47
CA HIS A 62 17.30 15.27 -5.08
C HIS A 62 18.13 14.33 -4.20
N THR A 63 17.58 13.17 -3.81
CA THR A 63 18.33 12.18 -3.02
C THR A 63 18.43 10.85 -3.75
N ASP A 64 19.41 10.03 -3.37
CA ASP A 64 19.43 8.63 -3.81
C ASP A 64 18.28 7.88 -3.18
N THR A 65 17.40 7.34 -4.02
CA THR A 65 16.23 6.55 -3.60
C THR A 65 16.42 5.04 -3.84
N THR A 66 17.65 4.56 -3.96
CA THR A 66 17.95 3.13 -4.18
C THR A 66 17.47 2.29 -3.01
N GLU A 67 17.74 2.75 -1.79
CA GLU A 67 17.26 2.06 -0.59
C GLU A 67 15.72 2.08 -0.50
N TRP A 68 15.04 3.10 -0.98
CA TRP A 68 13.58 3.11 -1.05
C TRP A 68 13.04 1.98 -1.93
N SER A 69 13.75 1.64 -3.02
CA SER A 69 13.37 0.52 -3.88
C SER A 69 13.50 -0.81 -3.15
N ARG A 70 14.59 -1.02 -2.39
CA ARG A 70 14.80 -2.20 -1.55
C ARG A 70 13.69 -2.33 -0.48
N LEU A 71 13.40 -1.25 0.22
CA LEU A 71 12.40 -1.25 1.30
C LEU A 71 10.95 -1.34 0.79
N ALA A 72 10.69 -0.91 -0.45
CA ALA A 72 9.36 -1.03 -1.06
C ALA A 72 9.13 -2.39 -1.74
N ASP A 73 10.17 -3.14 -2.07
CA ASP A 73 10.08 -4.52 -2.58
C ASP A 73 9.61 -5.44 -1.45
N LYS A 74 8.46 -6.09 -1.64
CA LYS A 74 7.83 -6.95 -0.62
C LYS A 74 8.65 -8.19 -0.25
N HIS A 75 9.65 -8.54 -1.06
CA HIS A 75 10.61 -9.61 -0.77
C HIS A 75 11.90 -9.07 -0.14
N GLU A 76 12.54 -8.08 -0.78
CA GLU A 76 13.84 -7.57 -0.32
C GLU A 76 13.75 -6.89 1.06
N VAL A 77 12.63 -6.26 1.40
CA VAL A 77 12.42 -5.67 2.73
C VAL A 77 12.54 -6.70 3.85
N ARG A 78 12.31 -7.98 3.57
CA ARG A 78 12.42 -9.07 4.57
C ARG A 78 13.86 -9.24 5.05
N GLU A 79 14.83 -9.12 4.16
CA GLU A 79 16.26 -9.18 4.55
C GLU A 79 16.64 -7.99 5.44
N TYR A 80 16.14 -6.79 5.12
CA TYR A 80 16.33 -5.63 5.99
C TYR A 80 15.72 -5.83 7.38
N ILE A 81 14.53 -6.42 7.47
CA ILE A 81 13.88 -6.72 8.76
C ILE A 81 14.71 -7.74 9.56
N LYS A 82 15.30 -8.75 8.91
CA LYS A 82 16.23 -9.70 9.55
C LYS A 82 17.51 -9.00 10.03
N GLU A 83 18.09 -8.14 9.21
CA GLU A 83 19.25 -7.32 9.58
C GLU A 83 18.98 -6.46 10.83
N CYS A 84 17.72 -6.05 11.03
CA CYS A 84 17.27 -5.34 12.23
C CYS A 84 17.00 -6.25 13.45
N GLY A 85 17.15 -7.57 13.32
CA GLY A 85 16.86 -8.54 14.40
C GLY A 85 15.37 -8.72 14.68
N LEU A 86 14.50 -8.46 13.69
CA LEU A 86 13.03 -8.50 13.81
C LEU A 86 12.43 -9.65 12.96
N GLU A 87 13.16 -10.70 12.71
CA GLU A 87 12.72 -11.83 11.87
C GLU A 87 11.41 -12.45 12.35
N ASP A 88 11.19 -12.53 13.65
CA ASP A 88 10.00 -13.10 14.27
C ASP A 88 8.71 -12.32 13.94
N THR A 89 8.84 -11.09 13.42
CA THR A 89 7.69 -10.28 12.98
C THR A 89 7.28 -10.55 11.54
N LEU A 90 8.07 -11.33 10.80
CA LEU A 90 7.82 -11.60 9.39
C LEU A 90 6.71 -12.63 9.20
N VAL A 91 5.75 -12.29 8.37
CA VAL A 91 4.74 -13.24 7.88
C VAL A 91 5.42 -14.37 7.11
N ARG A 92 4.96 -15.60 7.27
CA ARG A 92 5.51 -16.76 6.54
C ARG A 92 5.36 -16.56 5.03
N GLN A 93 6.47 -16.64 4.31
CA GLN A 93 6.51 -16.64 2.85
C GLN A 93 6.56 -18.09 2.36
N TYR A 94 5.64 -18.48 1.47
CA TYR A 94 5.58 -19.81 0.88
C TYR A 94 6.41 -19.91 -0.40
N GLY A 95 6.58 -18.81 -1.12
CA GLY A 95 7.37 -18.78 -2.33
C GLY A 95 7.58 -17.40 -2.90
N LEU A 96 8.58 -17.30 -3.79
CA LEU A 96 8.88 -16.15 -4.62
C LEU A 96 9.02 -16.64 -6.07
N TYR A 97 8.26 -16.06 -6.98
CA TYR A 97 8.14 -16.53 -8.35
C TYR A 97 8.38 -15.38 -9.34
N LYS A 98 9.04 -15.65 -10.46
CA LYS A 98 9.28 -14.66 -11.52
C LYS A 98 8.06 -14.45 -12.41
N SER A 99 7.15 -15.42 -12.46
CA SER A 99 5.91 -15.35 -13.21
C SER A 99 4.86 -16.25 -12.58
N MET A 100 3.60 -16.06 -12.94
CA MET A 100 2.53 -16.94 -12.50
C MET A 100 2.61 -18.36 -13.09
N ALA A 101 3.39 -18.57 -14.15
CA ALA A 101 3.64 -19.92 -14.69
C ALA A 101 4.45 -20.79 -13.72
N GLU A 102 5.28 -20.18 -12.88
CA GLU A 102 6.09 -20.90 -11.86
C GLU A 102 5.27 -21.25 -10.60
N VAL A 103 4.09 -20.65 -10.41
CA VAL A 103 3.27 -20.89 -9.24
C VAL A 103 2.53 -22.22 -9.35
N ASP A 104 2.94 -23.19 -8.57
CA ASP A 104 2.20 -24.42 -8.37
C ASP A 104 1.23 -24.28 -7.19
N PHE A 105 -0.04 -24.11 -7.49
CA PHE A 105 -1.07 -24.00 -6.47
C PHE A 105 -1.24 -25.28 -5.63
N CYS A 106 -0.82 -26.45 -6.12
CA CYS A 106 -0.89 -27.68 -5.34
C CYS A 106 0.00 -27.62 -4.10
N ASN A 107 1.15 -26.95 -4.20
CA ASN A 107 2.11 -26.78 -3.12
C ASN A 107 1.77 -25.63 -2.15
N LEU A 108 0.78 -24.81 -2.47
CA LEU A 108 0.31 -23.76 -1.56
C LEU A 108 -0.78 -24.30 -0.61
N PRO A 109 -0.87 -23.76 0.62
CA PRO A 109 -1.92 -24.12 1.57
C PRO A 109 -3.32 -23.78 1.03
N ASN A 110 -4.38 -24.15 1.74
CA ASN A 110 -5.76 -23.86 1.32
C ASN A 110 -6.06 -22.36 1.32
N ALA A 111 -5.45 -21.61 2.24
CA ALA A 111 -5.58 -20.17 2.35
C ALA A 111 -4.21 -19.50 2.22
N PHE A 112 -4.10 -18.49 1.35
CA PHE A 112 -2.86 -17.76 1.10
C PHE A 112 -3.14 -16.40 0.47
N VAL A 113 -2.09 -15.59 0.35
CA VAL A 113 -2.12 -14.28 -0.32
C VAL A 113 -1.06 -14.25 -1.41
N LEU A 114 -1.42 -13.74 -2.59
CA LEU A 114 -0.48 -13.45 -3.68
C LEU A 114 -0.35 -11.93 -3.84
N LYS A 115 0.88 -11.47 -3.97
CA LYS A 115 1.20 -10.05 -4.14
C LYS A 115 2.34 -9.87 -5.16
N PRO A 116 2.21 -9.00 -6.15
CA PRO A 116 3.38 -8.51 -6.90
C PRO A 116 4.36 -7.82 -5.93
N THR A 117 5.66 -8.02 -6.13
CA THR A 117 6.70 -7.41 -5.27
C THR A 117 6.77 -5.90 -5.42
N HIS A 118 6.47 -5.41 -6.61
CA HIS A 118 6.40 -3.98 -6.96
C HIS A 118 4.96 -3.45 -6.85
N GLY A 119 4.80 -2.15 -6.81
CA GLY A 119 3.48 -1.49 -6.76
C GLY A 119 2.80 -1.55 -5.40
N SER A 120 1.60 -0.98 -5.33
CA SER A 120 0.79 -0.92 -4.12
C SER A 120 -0.69 -1.18 -4.42
N GLY A 121 -1.31 -2.11 -3.70
CA GLY A 121 -2.74 -2.36 -3.78
C GLY A 121 -3.16 -3.61 -4.55
N ASP A 122 -2.28 -4.22 -5.31
CA ASP A 122 -2.56 -5.40 -6.12
C ASP A 122 -2.34 -6.66 -5.28
N VAL A 123 -3.36 -7.02 -4.52
CA VAL A 123 -3.33 -8.16 -3.60
C VAL A 123 -4.48 -9.08 -3.94
N VAL A 124 -4.18 -10.37 -4.09
CA VAL A 124 -5.19 -11.42 -4.22
C VAL A 124 -5.19 -12.27 -2.96
N VAL A 125 -6.32 -12.25 -2.26
CA VAL A 125 -6.56 -13.04 -1.06
C VAL A 125 -7.35 -14.28 -1.43
N VAL A 126 -6.75 -15.45 -1.25
CA VAL A 126 -7.40 -16.76 -1.41
C VAL A 126 -7.70 -17.32 -0.02
N ARG A 127 -8.97 -17.36 0.35
CA ARG A 127 -9.43 -17.89 1.65
C ARG A 127 -9.72 -19.38 1.61
N ASP A 128 -10.06 -19.90 0.44
CA ASP A 128 -10.34 -21.30 0.18
C ASP A 128 -9.96 -21.62 -1.27
N LYS A 129 -8.83 -22.29 -1.43
CA LYS A 129 -8.29 -22.69 -2.74
C LYS A 129 -9.25 -23.57 -3.53
N THR A 130 -10.04 -24.38 -2.85
CA THR A 130 -10.97 -25.33 -3.50
C THR A 130 -12.16 -24.65 -4.18
N LYS A 131 -12.45 -23.40 -3.78
CA LYS A 131 -13.55 -22.59 -4.32
C LYS A 131 -13.08 -21.42 -5.17
N ALA A 132 -11.77 -21.22 -5.27
CA ALA A 132 -11.19 -20.08 -5.98
C ALA A 132 -11.08 -20.35 -7.48
N ASP A 133 -11.30 -19.32 -8.29
CA ASP A 133 -10.95 -19.32 -9.71
C ASP A 133 -9.43 -19.12 -9.87
N LEU A 134 -8.67 -20.21 -9.77
CA LEU A 134 -7.21 -20.16 -9.79
C LEU A 134 -6.67 -19.69 -11.16
N GLU A 135 -7.35 -20.00 -12.26
CA GLU A 135 -6.94 -19.53 -13.59
C GLU A 135 -7.22 -18.03 -13.79
N GLY A 136 -8.34 -17.54 -13.30
CA GLY A 136 -8.63 -16.11 -13.26
C GLY A 136 -7.63 -15.35 -12.40
N ILE A 137 -7.22 -15.90 -11.24
CA ILE A 137 -6.18 -15.37 -10.36
C ILE A 137 -4.83 -15.34 -11.07
N ARG A 138 -4.44 -16.45 -11.74
CA ARG A 138 -3.20 -16.55 -12.51
C ARG A 138 -3.12 -15.45 -13.56
N LYS A 139 -4.18 -15.30 -14.36
CA LYS A 139 -4.25 -14.27 -15.39
C LYS A 139 -4.15 -12.87 -14.79
N LYS A 140 -4.95 -12.59 -13.75
CA LYS A 140 -4.98 -11.27 -13.13
C LYS A 140 -3.60 -10.84 -12.61
N ILE A 141 -2.92 -11.68 -11.85
CA ILE A 141 -1.60 -11.35 -11.30
C ILE A 141 -0.54 -11.26 -12.41
N GLN A 142 -0.64 -12.11 -13.47
CA GLN A 142 0.29 -12.02 -14.60
C GLN A 142 0.10 -10.71 -15.35
N ASP A 143 -1.15 -10.30 -15.62
CA ASP A 143 -1.45 -9.01 -16.25
C ASP A 143 -0.85 -7.83 -15.43
N GLU A 144 -0.90 -7.90 -14.09
CA GLU A 144 -0.30 -6.91 -13.19
C GLU A 144 1.25 -6.94 -13.22
N LEU A 145 1.86 -8.13 -13.36
CA LEU A 145 3.32 -8.26 -13.51
C LEU A 145 3.82 -7.68 -14.83
N ASP A 146 3.04 -7.85 -15.89
CA ASP A 146 3.38 -7.39 -17.24
C ASP A 146 3.11 -5.88 -17.42
N GLU A 147 2.33 -5.31 -16.51
CA GLU A 147 2.04 -3.87 -16.54
C GLU A 147 3.26 -3.09 -16.05
N PHE A 148 3.75 -2.19 -16.89
CA PHE A 148 4.82 -1.26 -16.49
C PHE A 148 4.25 -0.23 -15.52
N ILE A 149 4.38 -0.48 -14.22
CA ILE A 149 3.97 0.46 -13.18
C ILE A 149 5.06 1.52 -13.00
N CYS A 150 5.00 2.56 -13.81
CA CYS A 150 5.43 3.87 -13.36
C CYS A 150 4.20 4.56 -12.79
N SER A 151 3.74 4.08 -11.63
CA SER A 151 2.61 4.70 -10.98
C SER A 151 2.94 6.16 -10.75
N SER A 152 2.06 7.00 -11.21
CA SER A 152 1.93 8.37 -10.75
C SER A 152 3.21 9.03 -10.25
N ALA A 153 3.87 9.69 -11.11
CA ALA A 153 4.84 10.81 -11.07
C ALA A 153 5.88 10.92 -9.93
N ALA A 154 5.66 10.39 -8.76
CA ALA A 154 6.52 10.64 -7.61
C ALA A 154 7.19 9.38 -7.05
N GLU A 155 6.82 8.19 -7.53
CA GLU A 155 7.25 6.92 -6.94
C GLU A 155 8.24 6.19 -7.86
N LEU A 156 9.26 6.90 -8.33
CA LEU A 156 10.27 6.37 -9.27
C LEU A 156 11.04 5.17 -8.70
N HIS A 157 11.11 5.02 -7.39
CA HIS A 157 11.75 3.88 -6.74
C HIS A 157 11.09 2.54 -7.12
N TYR A 158 9.78 2.51 -7.41
CA TYR A 158 9.11 1.29 -7.87
C TYR A 158 9.58 0.80 -9.23
N THR A 159 10.10 1.69 -10.10
CA THR A 159 10.58 1.30 -11.43
C THR A 159 11.84 0.42 -11.40
N ARG A 160 12.52 0.36 -10.26
CA ARG A 160 13.73 -0.44 -10.05
C ARG A 160 13.46 -1.77 -9.37
N ILE A 161 12.24 -2.00 -8.89
CA ILE A 161 11.87 -3.24 -8.22
C ILE A 161 11.64 -4.35 -9.25
N PRO A 162 12.32 -5.50 -9.13
CA PRO A 162 12.06 -6.63 -10.00
C PRO A 162 10.60 -7.10 -9.92
N HIS A 163 9.98 -7.33 -11.07
CA HIS A 163 8.62 -7.83 -11.13
C HIS A 163 8.60 -9.32 -10.78
N ARG A 164 8.16 -9.64 -9.58
CA ARG A 164 8.03 -11.00 -9.03
C ARG A 164 6.73 -11.11 -8.26
N VAL A 165 6.31 -12.33 -7.94
CA VAL A 165 5.16 -12.61 -7.08
C VAL A 165 5.63 -13.28 -5.81
N VAL A 166 5.17 -12.78 -4.66
CA VAL A 166 5.30 -13.49 -3.39
C VAL A 166 3.99 -14.18 -3.05
N ALA A 167 4.09 -15.43 -2.58
CA ALA A 167 3.01 -16.13 -1.90
C ALA A 167 3.27 -16.11 -0.40
N GLU A 168 2.30 -15.62 0.37
CA GLU A 168 2.42 -15.44 1.81
C GLU A 168 1.23 -16.04 2.55
N GLU A 169 1.43 -16.25 3.84
CA GLU A 169 0.38 -16.65 4.76
C GLU A 169 -0.73 -15.61 4.83
N LEU A 170 -1.96 -16.09 4.83
CA LEU A 170 -3.12 -15.24 5.05
C LEU A 170 -3.24 -14.91 6.54
N LEU A 171 -3.00 -13.66 6.88
CA LEU A 171 -3.29 -13.14 8.22
C LEU A 171 -4.78 -12.91 8.39
N VAL A 172 -5.27 -13.24 9.56
CA VAL A 172 -6.66 -13.01 9.98
C VAL A 172 -6.67 -12.32 11.34
N ASN A 173 -7.71 -11.55 11.62
CA ASN A 173 -7.92 -11.01 12.95
C ASN A 173 -8.23 -12.15 13.95
N ASP A 174 -7.79 -12.01 15.17
CA ASP A 174 -8.27 -12.80 16.29
C ASP A 174 -9.71 -12.43 16.70
N ASP A 175 -10.34 -13.24 17.55
CA ASP A 175 -11.72 -13.03 17.98
C ASP A 175 -11.93 -11.68 18.66
N TRP A 176 -10.91 -11.15 19.32
CA TRP A 176 -10.98 -9.84 19.95
C TRP A 176 -10.97 -8.72 18.90
N SER A 177 -10.06 -8.78 17.94
CA SER A 177 -9.97 -7.80 16.87
C SER A 177 -11.19 -7.79 15.95
N LEU A 178 -11.86 -8.95 15.76
CA LEU A 178 -13.10 -9.07 14.98
C LEU A 178 -14.26 -8.27 15.56
N GLN A 179 -14.23 -7.94 16.86
CA GLN A 179 -15.24 -7.08 17.48
C GLN A 179 -15.16 -5.63 16.99
N TYR A 180 -14.00 -5.20 16.48
CA TYR A 180 -13.73 -3.82 16.05
C TYR A 180 -13.61 -3.68 14.54
N SER A 181 -13.16 -4.71 13.85
CA SER A 181 -12.94 -4.66 12.41
C SER A 181 -13.28 -5.99 11.74
N SER A 182 -14.11 -5.94 10.73
CA SER A 182 -14.40 -7.10 9.86
C SER A 182 -13.29 -7.38 8.84
N THR A 183 -12.34 -6.48 8.71
CA THR A 183 -11.13 -6.65 7.87
C THR A 183 -9.89 -6.62 8.75
N LEU A 184 -8.77 -7.17 8.24
CA LEU A 184 -7.51 -7.15 8.95
C LEU A 184 -7.17 -5.71 9.40
N ILE A 185 -6.88 -5.55 10.69
CA ILE A 185 -6.43 -4.28 11.26
C ILE A 185 -4.97 -4.08 10.84
N ASP A 186 -4.65 -2.95 10.23
CA ASP A 186 -3.28 -2.60 9.91
C ASP A 186 -2.80 -1.37 10.69
N TYR A 187 -1.52 -1.40 11.10
CA TYR A 187 -0.86 -0.34 11.84
C TYR A 187 0.19 0.31 10.94
N LYS A 188 0.09 1.64 10.72
CA LYS A 188 1.06 2.40 9.96
C LYS A 188 1.83 3.33 10.89
N ILE A 189 3.10 3.04 11.09
CA ILE A 189 3.96 3.81 11.98
C ILE A 189 4.62 4.94 11.18
N TRP A 190 4.35 6.16 11.58
CA TRP A 190 4.94 7.35 11.01
C TRP A 190 6.22 7.70 11.74
N CYS A 191 7.35 7.59 11.04
CA CYS A 191 8.66 7.88 11.55
C CYS A 191 9.21 9.19 10.95
N PHE A 192 9.81 10.03 11.82
CA PHE A 192 10.49 11.25 11.41
C PHE A 192 11.88 11.26 12.04
N ASN A 193 12.92 11.40 11.21
CA ASN A 193 14.32 11.35 11.65
C ASN A 193 14.63 10.11 12.50
N GLY A 194 14.20 8.94 12.05
CA GLY A 194 14.42 7.67 12.73
C GLY A 194 13.61 7.44 14.01
N LYS A 195 12.66 8.31 14.34
CA LYS A 195 11.83 8.20 15.54
C LYS A 195 10.36 8.02 15.18
N ALA A 196 9.73 6.97 15.71
CA ALA A 196 8.29 6.80 15.65
C ALA A 196 7.59 7.96 16.37
N LYS A 197 6.62 8.57 15.73
CA LYS A 197 5.87 9.72 16.27
C LYS A 197 4.38 9.45 16.35
N TYR A 198 3.82 8.84 15.29
CA TYR A 198 2.40 8.56 15.23
C TYR A 198 2.16 7.15 14.71
N ILE A 199 1.04 6.58 15.11
CA ILE A 199 0.57 5.27 14.69
C ILE A 199 -0.84 5.46 14.11
N TRP A 200 -1.04 5.12 12.85
CA TRP A 200 -2.36 4.98 12.29
C TRP A 200 -2.85 3.56 12.48
N VAL A 201 -3.99 3.42 13.11
CA VAL A 201 -4.73 2.17 13.22
C VAL A 201 -5.83 2.20 12.17
N CYS A 202 -5.72 1.33 11.16
CA CYS A 202 -6.64 1.28 10.03
C CYS A 202 -7.55 0.06 10.16
N MET A 203 -8.86 0.29 10.18
CA MET A 203 -9.89 -0.72 10.35
C MET A 203 -10.95 -0.63 9.24
N ASN A 204 -11.76 -1.68 9.10
CA ASN A 204 -12.91 -1.74 8.19
C ASN A 204 -12.61 -1.21 6.77
N ARG A 205 -11.44 -1.57 6.23
CA ARG A 205 -10.98 -1.11 4.92
C ARG A 205 -11.94 -1.59 3.82
N PHE A 206 -12.47 -0.65 3.04
CA PHE A 206 -13.39 -0.89 1.91
C PHE A 206 -14.72 -1.56 2.26
N VAL A 207 -15.11 -1.61 3.53
CA VAL A 207 -16.37 -2.24 3.95
C VAL A 207 -17.54 -1.31 3.74
N HIS A 208 -17.43 -0.06 4.20
CA HIS A 208 -18.51 0.93 4.16
C HIS A 208 -18.32 1.99 3.09
N ASN A 209 -17.08 2.16 2.64
CA ASN A 209 -16.73 3.10 1.59
C ASN A 209 -15.74 2.41 0.65
N LYS A 210 -16.04 2.40 -0.65
CA LYS A 210 -15.20 1.75 -1.67
C LYS A 210 -13.76 2.25 -1.70
N ASP A 211 -13.49 3.42 -1.16
CA ASP A 211 -12.20 4.11 -1.21
C ASP A 211 -11.58 4.38 0.17
N GLY A 212 -12.15 3.82 1.26
CA GLY A 212 -11.76 4.24 2.59
C GLY A 212 -11.49 3.13 3.59
N ALA A 213 -10.94 3.55 4.72
CA ALA A 213 -10.80 2.80 5.95
C ALA A 213 -11.14 3.72 7.11
N GLU A 214 -11.54 3.16 8.23
CA GLU A 214 -11.58 3.88 9.49
C GLU A 214 -10.14 4.00 10.00
N VAL A 215 -9.63 5.22 10.17
CA VAL A 215 -8.26 5.47 10.61
C VAL A 215 -8.24 6.27 11.90
N MET A 216 -7.61 5.75 12.92
CA MET A 216 -7.33 6.45 14.18
C MET A 216 -5.85 6.79 14.27
N THR A 217 -5.53 7.98 14.75
CA THR A 217 -4.14 8.40 14.94
C THR A 217 -3.81 8.41 16.43
N TYR A 218 -2.76 7.71 16.80
CA TYR A 218 -2.19 7.71 18.16
C TYR A 218 -0.75 8.23 18.12
N ASP A 219 -0.27 8.77 19.24
CA ASP A 219 1.17 8.93 19.42
C ASP A 219 1.82 7.60 19.85
N ARG A 220 3.14 7.62 20.06
CA ARG A 220 3.89 6.43 20.47
C ARG A 220 3.50 5.87 21.84
N ASP A 221 2.88 6.68 22.69
CA ASP A 221 2.44 6.32 24.03
C ASP A 221 0.95 5.97 24.07
N TRP A 222 0.35 5.77 22.88
CA TRP A 222 -1.05 5.40 22.64
C TRP A 222 -2.07 6.44 23.09
N TYR A 223 -1.71 7.71 23.17
CA TYR A 223 -2.69 8.78 23.32
C TYR A 223 -3.31 9.15 21.95
N LEU A 224 -4.64 9.16 21.91
CA LEU A 224 -5.37 9.55 20.71
C LEU A 224 -5.06 10.99 20.32
N GLN A 225 -4.68 11.19 19.06
CA GLN A 225 -4.37 12.49 18.51
C GLN A 225 -5.57 13.02 17.71
N PRO A 226 -5.91 14.31 17.83
CA PRO A 226 -7.02 14.92 17.08
C PRO A 226 -6.64 15.22 15.62
N ILE A 227 -5.84 14.35 15.01
CA ILE A 227 -5.45 14.45 13.61
C ILE A 227 -6.54 13.74 12.81
N ILE A 228 -7.44 14.51 12.22
CA ILE A 228 -8.52 14.00 11.39
C ILE A 228 -7.97 13.89 9.97
N THR A 229 -7.90 12.66 9.45
CA THR A 229 -7.75 12.48 8.02
C THR A 229 -9.10 12.73 7.34
N GLN A 230 -9.11 13.21 6.12
CA GLN A 230 -10.31 13.64 5.37
C GLN A 230 -11.40 12.55 5.22
N TYR A 231 -11.12 11.31 5.67
CA TYR A 231 -12.00 10.15 5.62
C TYR A 231 -12.86 9.95 6.89
N PHE A 232 -12.79 10.88 7.86
CA PHE A 232 -13.39 10.72 9.20
C PHE A 232 -14.64 11.52 9.48
N ILE A 233 -15.27 12.15 8.50
CA ILE A 233 -16.37 13.09 8.75
C ILE A 233 -17.75 12.41 8.70
N ASP A 234 -17.92 11.18 9.17
CA ASP A 234 -19.30 10.70 9.41
C ASP A 234 -19.40 9.74 10.59
N ASN A 235 -19.90 10.27 11.72
CA ASN A 235 -20.75 9.61 12.73
C ASN A 235 -20.27 8.34 13.45
N LYS A 236 -19.14 8.31 14.18
CA LYS A 236 -18.94 7.21 15.15
C LYS A 236 -18.13 7.62 16.37
N SER A 237 -18.65 8.51 17.19
CA SER A 237 -18.06 8.88 18.49
C SER A 237 -18.07 7.74 19.53
N GLU A 238 -18.93 6.74 19.41
CA GLU A 238 -19.08 5.67 20.41
C GLU A 238 -18.03 4.55 20.31
N ILE A 239 -17.57 4.22 19.12
CA ILE A 239 -16.51 3.18 18.93
C ILE A 239 -15.19 3.63 19.55
N TRP A 240 -14.91 4.91 19.56
CA TRP A 240 -13.70 5.52 20.09
C TRP A 240 -13.52 5.28 21.60
N LEU A 241 -14.61 5.37 22.34
CA LEU A 241 -14.59 5.23 23.80
C LEU A 241 -14.28 3.77 24.21
N LEU A 242 -14.80 2.80 23.47
CA LEU A 242 -14.62 1.37 23.72
C LEU A 242 -13.16 0.94 23.44
N PHE A 243 -12.54 1.44 22.39
CA PHE A 243 -11.15 1.12 22.04
C PHE A 243 -10.16 1.69 23.08
N LEU A 244 -10.39 2.91 23.55
CA LEU A 244 -9.60 3.53 24.62
C LEU A 244 -9.69 2.75 25.94
N ILE A 245 -10.88 2.28 26.32
CA ILE A 245 -11.09 1.54 27.56
C ILE A 245 -10.39 0.17 27.49
N ALA A 246 -10.40 -0.52 26.36
CA ALA A 246 -9.76 -1.82 26.18
C ALA A 246 -8.23 -1.76 26.24
N HIS A 247 -7.61 -0.68 25.73
CA HIS A 247 -6.14 -0.50 25.75
C HIS A 247 -5.59 0.11 27.03
N SER A 248 -6.41 0.82 27.83
CA SER A 248 -5.99 1.38 29.11
C SER A 248 -5.91 0.35 30.25
N LYS A 249 -6.32 -0.91 30.00
CA LYS A 249 -6.35 -1.99 31.00
C LYS A 249 -5.28 -3.08 30.80
N ARG A 250 -4.26 -2.83 29.95
CA ARG A 250 -3.12 -3.74 29.80
C ARG A 250 -1.81 -3.02 30.16
#